data_e7279fc8702e8d5c50c76c9ef8e973d4
#
_entry.id   e7279fc8702e8d5c50c76c9ef8e973d4
#
_cell.length_a   1.000
_cell.length_b   1.000
_cell.length_c   1.000
_cell.angle_alpha   90.00
_cell.angle_beta   90.00
_cell.angle_gamma   90.00
#
_symmetry.space_group_name_H-M   'P 1'
#
loop_
_entity.id
_entity.type
_entity.pdbx_description
1 polymer ?
#
loop_
_entity_poly.entity_id
_entity_poly.type
_entity_poly.pdbx_seq_one_letter_code
_entity_poly.pdbx_strand_id
1 'polypeptide(L)'
;AQTVPATVELVLVSVIFMFLVAIPLGVITAHYRDRPLDHIGRILSLTGVTIPSFLFAITLQLLAARFLSGWPIIGRLDHSRRWQGGPTGFILIDGMLAGRFDVVLDALKHLALPAFALSMAGIGQITRITRSSMIENQRKDHVLTLQSFGVPERVIIFRYLLKLSSIAPLTIMGLEFASLIGNAFVIEMVGRDDLPNAVGL
;
A
#
# COMPACT_ATOMS: atom_id res chain seq x y z
N ALA A 1 24.73 -6.79 -0.77
CA ALA A 1 23.94 -7.68 0.09
C ALA A 1 22.84 -6.96 0.92
N GLN A 2 22.75 -5.63 0.90
CA GLN A 2 21.75 -4.86 1.70
C GLN A 2 20.53 -4.39 0.90
N THR A 3 20.47 -4.67 -0.39
CA THR A 3 19.37 -4.25 -1.28
C THR A 3 18.11 -5.07 -1.07
N VAL A 4 18.22 -6.40 -0.98
CA VAL A 4 17.08 -7.33 -0.78
C VAL A 4 16.24 -6.95 0.46
N PRO A 5 16.83 -6.79 1.66
CA PRO A 5 16.05 -6.42 2.83
C PRO A 5 15.33 -5.08 2.66
N ALA A 6 15.97 -4.08 2.01
CA ALA A 6 15.37 -2.79 1.76
C ALA A 6 14.12 -2.88 0.87
N THR A 7 14.23 -3.64 -0.21
CA THR A 7 13.13 -3.80 -1.17
C THR A 7 11.97 -4.57 -0.53
N VAL A 8 12.26 -5.60 0.25
CA VAL A 8 11.23 -6.36 0.99
C VAL A 8 10.54 -5.48 2.03
N GLU A 9 11.27 -4.65 2.78
CA GLU A 9 10.68 -3.68 3.71
C GLU A 9 9.75 -2.71 2.99
N LEU A 10 10.18 -2.16 1.85
CA LEU A 10 9.37 -1.26 1.04
C LEU A 10 8.07 -1.95 0.57
N VAL A 11 8.17 -3.17 0.05
CA VAL A 11 7.00 -3.95 -0.40
C VAL A 11 6.04 -4.21 0.76
N LEU A 12 6.53 -4.64 1.92
CA LEU A 12 5.69 -4.91 3.09
C LEU A 12 4.97 -3.64 3.57
N VAL A 13 5.68 -2.52 3.66
CA VAL A 13 5.07 -1.24 4.04
C VAL A 13 4.04 -0.79 3.00
N SER A 14 4.31 -0.98 1.71
CA SER A 14 3.36 -0.66 0.63
C SER A 14 2.08 -1.49 0.73
N VAL A 15 2.19 -2.78 1.02
CA VAL A 15 1.04 -3.67 1.22
C VAL A 15 0.21 -3.24 2.43
N ILE A 16 0.86 -2.84 3.54
CA ILE A 16 0.16 -2.31 4.70
C ILE A 16 -0.61 -1.03 4.32
N PHE A 17 -0.01 -0.11 3.55
CA PHE A 17 -0.71 1.08 3.02
C PHE A 17 -1.92 0.69 2.16
N MET A 18 -1.77 -0.29 1.27
CA MET A 18 -2.89 -0.78 0.47
C MET A 18 -4.07 -1.24 1.35
N PHE A 19 -3.80 -2.04 2.38
CA PHE A 19 -4.83 -2.51 3.31
C PHE A 19 -5.52 -1.36 4.04
N LEU A 20 -4.72 -0.50 4.65
CA LEU A 20 -5.23 0.57 5.51
C LEU A 20 -6.02 1.63 4.75
N VAL A 21 -5.74 1.83 3.47
CA VAL A 21 -6.37 2.87 2.66
C VAL A 21 -7.46 2.31 1.74
N ALA A 22 -7.18 1.22 1.02
CA ALA A 22 -8.08 0.73 -0.02
C ALA A 22 -9.39 0.16 0.54
N ILE A 23 -9.33 -0.61 1.63
CA ILE A 23 -10.52 -1.21 2.22
C ILE A 23 -11.47 -0.14 2.78
N PRO A 24 -11.02 0.80 3.65
CA PRO A 24 -11.89 1.86 4.13
C PRO A 24 -12.46 2.74 3.01
N LEU A 25 -11.64 3.11 2.00
CA LEU A 25 -12.11 3.87 0.85
C LEU A 25 -13.18 3.09 0.06
N GLY A 26 -12.99 1.80 -0.14
CA GLY A 26 -13.97 0.94 -0.80
C GLY A 26 -15.29 0.87 -0.04
N VAL A 27 -15.24 0.74 1.28
CA VAL A 27 -16.42 0.75 2.17
C VAL A 27 -17.14 2.09 2.12
N ILE A 28 -16.39 3.19 2.25
CA ILE A 28 -16.95 4.56 2.23
C ILE A 28 -17.63 4.83 0.88
N THR A 29 -16.97 4.53 -0.23
CA THR A 29 -17.52 4.74 -1.57
C THR A 29 -18.73 3.84 -1.87
N ALA A 30 -18.78 2.64 -1.32
CA ALA A 30 -19.94 1.76 -1.42
C ALA A 30 -21.13 2.28 -0.59
N HIS A 31 -20.87 2.72 0.65
CA HIS A 31 -21.89 3.23 1.55
C HIS A 31 -22.52 4.54 1.04
N TYR A 32 -21.67 5.47 0.57
CA TYR A 32 -22.11 6.76 0.00
C TYR A 32 -22.29 6.68 -1.52
N ARG A 33 -22.76 5.55 -2.02
CA ARG A 33 -22.98 5.32 -3.45
C ARG A 33 -23.78 6.47 -4.09
N ASP A 34 -23.33 6.88 -5.28
CA ASP A 34 -23.91 7.96 -6.11
C ASP A 34 -23.94 9.35 -5.44
N ARG A 35 -23.19 9.53 -4.34
CA ARG A 35 -22.95 10.82 -3.66
C ARG A 35 -21.57 11.39 -4.03
N PRO A 36 -21.29 12.69 -3.75
CA PRO A 36 -19.99 13.31 -4.08
C PRO A 36 -18.76 12.53 -3.58
N LEU A 37 -18.84 11.93 -2.39
CA LEU A 37 -17.76 11.10 -1.84
C LEU A 37 -17.46 9.86 -2.70
N ASP A 38 -18.47 9.25 -3.29
CA ASP A 38 -18.29 8.13 -4.23
C ASP A 38 -17.60 8.61 -5.52
N HIS A 39 -17.99 9.76 -6.06
CA HIS A 39 -17.35 10.32 -7.25
C HIS A 39 -15.87 10.65 -6.99
N ILE A 40 -15.55 11.27 -5.86
CA ILE A 40 -14.16 11.55 -5.47
C ILE A 40 -13.36 10.26 -5.33
N GLY A 41 -13.90 9.26 -4.63
CA GLY A 41 -13.23 7.97 -4.47
C GLY A 41 -12.99 7.24 -5.80
N ARG A 42 -13.92 7.32 -6.74
CA ARG A 42 -13.75 6.80 -8.12
C ARG A 42 -12.64 7.53 -8.87
N ILE A 43 -12.61 8.86 -8.82
CA ILE A 43 -11.55 9.65 -9.46
C ILE A 43 -10.19 9.29 -8.88
N LEU A 44 -10.06 9.25 -7.55
CA LEU A 44 -8.81 8.86 -6.88
C LEU A 44 -8.37 7.45 -7.26
N SER A 45 -9.30 6.49 -7.29
CA SER A 45 -9.00 5.11 -7.69
C SER A 45 -8.54 5.02 -9.16
N LEU A 46 -9.17 5.74 -10.07
CA LEU A 46 -8.78 5.78 -11.47
C LEU A 46 -7.40 6.44 -11.65
N THR A 47 -7.16 7.56 -10.96
CA THR A 47 -5.86 8.25 -10.98
C THR A 47 -4.73 7.33 -10.54
N GLY A 48 -4.94 6.58 -9.45
CA GLY A 48 -3.94 5.64 -8.94
C GLY A 48 -3.58 4.51 -9.90
N VAL A 49 -4.53 4.04 -10.71
CA VAL A 49 -4.28 2.98 -11.70
C VAL A 49 -3.69 3.55 -13.00
N THR A 50 -4.03 4.78 -13.37
CA THR A 50 -3.66 5.36 -14.66
C THR A 50 -2.25 5.95 -14.65
N ILE A 51 -1.83 6.56 -13.55
CA ILE A 51 -0.52 7.19 -13.43
C ILE A 51 0.53 6.11 -13.12
N PRO A 52 1.60 5.99 -13.94
CA PRO A 52 2.71 5.10 -13.62
C PRO A 52 3.30 5.42 -12.24
N SER A 53 3.53 4.38 -11.43
CA SER A 53 3.98 4.53 -10.03
C SER A 53 5.27 5.35 -9.88
N PHE A 54 6.20 5.25 -10.84
CA PHE A 54 7.44 6.03 -10.83
C PHE A 54 7.20 7.54 -11.03
N LEU A 55 6.27 7.93 -11.93
CA LEU A 55 5.90 9.34 -12.11
C LEU A 55 5.23 9.88 -10.86
N PHE A 56 4.36 9.08 -10.25
CA PHE A 56 3.71 9.44 -9.00
C PHE A 56 4.73 9.60 -7.86
N ALA A 57 5.72 8.70 -7.76
CA ALA A 57 6.80 8.79 -6.79
C ALA A 57 7.63 10.06 -6.95
N ILE A 58 8.06 10.39 -8.18
CA ILE A 58 8.83 11.61 -8.48
C ILE A 58 8.01 12.86 -8.11
N THR A 59 6.73 12.88 -8.49
CA THR A 59 5.84 14.01 -8.18
C THR A 59 5.69 14.21 -6.68
N LEU A 60 5.49 13.14 -5.92
CA LEU A 60 5.41 13.20 -4.46
C LEU A 60 6.72 13.68 -3.83
N GLN A 61 7.86 13.20 -4.32
CA GLN A 61 9.16 13.63 -3.82
C GLN A 61 9.41 15.12 -4.07
N LEU A 62 9.07 15.61 -5.27
CA LEU A 62 9.19 17.05 -5.61
C LEU A 62 8.26 17.91 -4.75
N LEU A 63 7.01 17.46 -4.53
CA LEU A 63 6.07 18.15 -3.64
C LEU A 63 6.56 18.14 -2.20
N ALA A 64 7.07 17.01 -1.71
CA ALA A 64 7.64 16.91 -0.36
C ALA A 64 8.87 17.84 -0.21
N ALA A 65 9.76 17.89 -1.20
CA ALA A 65 10.90 18.80 -1.22
C ALA A 65 10.47 20.27 -1.14
N ARG A 66 9.36 20.61 -1.80
CA ARG A 66 8.89 21.99 -1.89
C ARG A 66 8.10 22.46 -0.67
N PHE A 67 7.24 21.57 -0.11
CA PHE A 67 6.25 21.94 0.90
C PHE A 67 6.54 21.36 2.29
N LEU A 68 7.32 20.28 2.38
CA LEU A 68 7.63 19.59 3.63
C LEU A 68 9.14 19.73 3.94
N SER A 69 9.56 20.94 4.31
CA SER A 69 10.96 21.19 4.68
C SER A 69 11.36 20.25 5.83
N GLY A 70 12.46 19.48 5.62
CA GLY A 70 12.94 18.49 6.60
C GLY A 70 12.34 17.09 6.47
N TRP A 71 11.48 16.83 5.49
CA TRP A 71 11.04 15.46 5.20
C TRP A 71 12.15 14.70 4.43
N PRO A 72 12.51 13.49 4.85
CA PRO A 72 13.55 12.72 4.17
C PRO A 72 13.04 12.26 2.79
N ILE A 73 13.79 12.63 1.74
CA ILE A 73 13.42 12.32 0.36
C ILE A 73 14.28 11.18 -0.19
N ILE A 74 15.51 11.06 0.29
CA ILE A 74 16.52 10.13 -0.18
C ILE A 74 17.11 9.34 0.99
N GLY A 75 17.47 8.07 0.74
CA GLY A 75 18.09 7.21 1.73
C GLY A 75 17.11 6.31 2.47
N ARG A 76 17.63 5.49 3.37
CA ARG A 76 16.87 4.56 4.22
C ARG A 76 16.78 5.03 5.67
N LEU A 77 17.70 5.87 6.07
CA LEU A 77 17.87 6.39 7.44
C LEU A 77 18.67 7.69 7.41
N ASP A 78 18.41 8.56 8.37
CA ASP A 78 19.24 9.75 8.58
C ASP A 78 20.62 9.33 9.10
N HIS A 79 21.69 9.88 8.49
CA HIS A 79 23.08 9.63 8.87
C HIS A 79 23.37 10.00 10.34
N SER A 80 22.60 10.90 10.93
CA SER A 80 22.73 11.28 12.34
C SER A 80 22.40 10.15 13.33
N ARG A 81 21.64 9.14 12.90
CA ARG A 81 21.15 8.05 13.77
C ARG A 81 22.20 7.02 14.16
N ARG A 82 23.42 7.03 13.56
CA ARG A 82 24.54 6.11 13.84
C ARG A 82 24.09 4.65 13.96
N TRP A 83 23.30 4.17 12.99
CA TRP A 83 22.87 2.79 12.93
C TRP A 83 23.97 1.93 12.29
N GLN A 84 24.47 0.94 13.03
CA GLN A 84 25.53 0.05 12.54
C GLN A 84 24.98 -1.19 11.82
N GLY A 85 23.67 -1.26 11.60
CA GLY A 85 23.01 -2.45 11.09
C GLY A 85 22.63 -3.45 12.20
N GLY A 86 21.84 -4.43 11.84
CA GLY A 86 21.43 -5.52 12.73
C GLY A 86 21.61 -6.88 12.06
N PRO A 87 21.32 -7.96 12.77
CA PRO A 87 21.59 -9.33 12.31
C PRO A 87 20.74 -9.73 11.09
N THR A 88 19.56 -9.15 10.91
CA THR A 88 18.64 -9.53 9.82
C THR A 88 18.81 -8.67 8.57
N GLY A 89 19.38 -7.47 8.70
CA GLY A 89 19.47 -6.47 7.63
C GLY A 89 18.18 -5.69 7.36
N PHE A 90 17.09 -6.01 8.07
CA PHE A 90 15.83 -5.27 8.05
C PHE A 90 15.87 -4.19 9.13
N ILE A 91 15.86 -2.91 8.72
CA ILE A 91 16.00 -1.81 9.68
C ILE A 91 14.82 -1.74 10.65
N LEU A 92 13.61 -2.01 10.18
CA LEU A 92 12.41 -2.00 11.03
C LEU A 92 12.46 -3.10 12.08
N ILE A 93 12.82 -4.33 11.69
CA ILE A 93 12.89 -5.49 12.59
C ILE A 93 14.05 -5.32 13.58
N ASP A 94 15.23 -5.02 13.06
CA ASP A 94 16.44 -4.86 13.86
C ASP A 94 16.33 -3.69 14.84
N GLY A 95 15.69 -2.59 14.39
CA GLY A 95 15.41 -1.44 15.24
C GLY A 95 14.44 -1.76 16.38
N MET A 96 13.39 -2.56 16.10
CA MET A 96 12.46 -3.04 17.13
C MET A 96 13.15 -3.97 18.12
N LEU A 97 13.97 -4.93 17.64
CA LEU A 97 14.72 -5.86 18.48
C LEU A 97 15.76 -5.16 19.36
N ALA A 98 16.36 -4.09 18.86
CA ALA A 98 17.32 -3.27 19.61
C ALA A 98 16.65 -2.26 20.56
N GLY A 99 15.30 -2.17 20.60
CA GLY A 99 14.57 -1.18 21.39
C GLY A 99 14.76 0.26 20.91
N ARG A 100 15.29 0.47 19.70
CA ARG A 100 15.56 1.78 19.12
C ARG A 100 14.40 2.28 18.27
N PHE A 101 13.35 2.71 18.91
CA PHE A 101 12.15 3.24 18.24
C PHE A 101 12.43 4.53 17.45
N ASP A 102 13.47 5.27 17.80
CA ASP A 102 13.95 6.42 17.06
C ASP A 102 14.40 6.05 15.63
N VAL A 103 15.08 4.91 15.48
CA VAL A 103 15.52 4.36 14.19
C VAL A 103 14.31 3.84 13.39
N VAL A 104 13.38 3.15 14.05
CA VAL A 104 12.17 2.62 13.40
C VAL A 104 11.31 3.75 12.85
N LEU A 105 11.06 4.79 13.62
CA LEU A 105 10.27 5.95 13.19
C LEU A 105 10.94 6.70 12.03
N ASP A 106 12.26 6.84 12.08
CA ASP A 106 13.02 7.48 11.02
C ASP A 106 12.98 6.67 9.73
N ALA A 107 13.17 5.34 9.81
CA ALA A 107 13.04 4.43 8.67
C ALA A 107 11.64 4.47 8.07
N LEU A 108 10.58 4.49 8.88
CA LEU A 108 9.20 4.62 8.41
C LEU A 108 8.94 5.94 7.68
N LYS A 109 9.55 7.05 8.13
CA LYS A 109 9.47 8.33 7.42
C LYS A 109 10.10 8.27 6.03
N HIS A 110 11.28 7.64 5.92
CA HIS A 110 11.96 7.46 4.63
C HIS A 110 11.17 6.55 3.69
N LEU A 111 10.53 5.50 4.23
CA LEU A 111 9.73 4.56 3.45
C LEU A 111 8.34 5.11 3.07
N ALA A 112 7.80 6.10 3.78
CA ALA A 112 6.42 6.52 3.64
C ALA A 112 6.07 7.00 2.21
N LEU A 113 6.86 7.91 1.63
CA LEU A 113 6.60 8.43 0.29
C LEU A 113 6.75 7.36 -0.81
N PRO A 114 7.86 6.60 -0.87
CA PRO A 114 7.99 5.56 -1.89
C PRO A 114 6.99 4.42 -1.70
N ALA A 115 6.67 4.03 -0.47
CA ALA A 115 5.68 3.00 -0.19
C ALA A 115 4.26 3.45 -0.60
N PHE A 116 3.90 4.70 -0.33
CA PHE A 116 2.63 5.27 -0.76
C PHE A 116 2.54 5.33 -2.28
N ALA A 117 3.59 5.79 -2.95
CA ALA A 117 3.64 5.83 -4.41
C ALA A 117 3.48 4.43 -5.04
N LEU A 118 4.19 3.45 -4.50
CA LEU A 118 4.14 2.06 -4.98
C LEU A 118 2.77 1.42 -4.74
N SER A 119 2.09 1.79 -3.64
CA SER A 119 0.78 1.25 -3.28
C SER A 119 -0.39 1.85 -4.07
N MET A 120 -0.22 2.99 -4.76
CA MET A 120 -1.32 3.75 -5.37
C MET A 120 -2.14 2.96 -6.39
N ALA A 121 -1.48 2.22 -7.28
CA ALA A 121 -2.18 1.38 -8.27
C ALA A 121 -3.03 0.31 -7.59
N GLY A 122 -2.46 -0.41 -6.62
CA GLY A 122 -3.17 -1.41 -5.83
C GLY A 122 -4.31 -0.81 -5.00
N ILE A 123 -4.11 0.36 -4.39
CA ILE A 123 -5.18 1.09 -3.68
C ILE A 123 -6.36 1.36 -4.62
N GLY A 124 -6.10 1.87 -5.82
CA GLY A 124 -7.15 2.15 -6.79
C GLY A 124 -7.92 0.90 -7.20
N GLN A 125 -7.23 -0.18 -7.50
CA GLN A 125 -7.82 -1.45 -7.91
C GLN A 125 -8.63 -2.11 -6.79
N ILE A 126 -8.06 -2.23 -5.59
CA ILE A 126 -8.71 -2.86 -4.44
C ILE A 126 -9.91 -2.03 -3.96
N THR A 127 -9.82 -0.70 -3.93
CA THR A 127 -10.94 0.18 -3.61
C THR A 127 -12.13 -0.07 -4.54
N ARG A 128 -11.88 -0.16 -5.86
CA ARG A 128 -12.92 -0.41 -6.85
C ARG A 128 -13.58 -1.79 -6.66
N ILE A 129 -12.78 -2.82 -6.42
CA ILE A 129 -13.28 -4.18 -6.21
C ILE A 129 -14.06 -4.29 -4.90
N THR A 130 -13.55 -3.72 -3.81
CA THR A 130 -14.25 -3.67 -2.52
C THR A 130 -15.61 -2.98 -2.67
N ARG A 131 -15.63 -1.81 -3.32
CA ARG A 131 -16.87 -1.08 -3.61
C ARG A 131 -17.87 -1.92 -4.41
N SER A 132 -17.42 -2.54 -5.51
CA SER A 132 -18.27 -3.35 -6.37
C SER A 132 -18.86 -4.55 -5.63
N SER A 133 -18.04 -5.30 -4.91
CA SER A 133 -18.46 -6.45 -4.12
C SER A 133 -19.44 -6.07 -3.00
N MET A 134 -19.23 -4.93 -2.34
CA MET A 134 -20.15 -4.46 -1.30
C MET A 134 -21.50 -4.06 -1.89
N ILE A 135 -21.55 -3.34 -3.01
CA ILE A 135 -22.79 -2.94 -3.68
C ILE A 135 -23.57 -4.17 -4.16
N GLU A 136 -22.89 -5.17 -4.70
CA GLU A 136 -23.52 -6.43 -5.11
C GLU A 136 -24.14 -7.17 -3.93
N ASN A 137 -23.36 -7.33 -2.85
CA ASN A 137 -23.83 -8.04 -1.67
C ASN A 137 -24.95 -7.30 -0.91
N GLN A 138 -24.96 -5.95 -0.97
CA GLN A 138 -25.99 -5.13 -0.32
C GLN A 138 -27.41 -5.38 -0.89
N ARG A 139 -27.51 -5.90 -2.13
CA ARG A 139 -28.78 -6.17 -2.80
C ARG A 139 -29.32 -7.58 -2.54
N LYS A 140 -28.60 -8.41 -1.79
CA LYS A 140 -28.99 -9.80 -1.53
C LYS A 140 -30.03 -9.89 -0.41
N ASP A 141 -30.90 -10.88 -0.50
CA ASP A 141 -32.06 -11.10 0.40
C ASP A 141 -31.67 -11.17 1.89
N HIS A 142 -30.48 -11.72 2.19
CA HIS A 142 -30.03 -11.79 3.58
C HIS A 142 -29.81 -10.40 4.22
N VAL A 143 -29.45 -9.39 3.43
CA VAL A 143 -29.29 -8.01 3.92
C VAL A 143 -30.66 -7.39 4.19
N LEU A 144 -31.63 -7.61 3.29
CA LEU A 144 -33.01 -7.18 3.48
C LEU A 144 -33.63 -7.81 4.74
N THR A 145 -33.35 -9.09 4.97
CA THR A 145 -33.76 -9.80 6.17
C THR A 145 -33.19 -9.16 7.44
N LEU A 146 -31.88 -8.86 7.46
CA LEU A 146 -31.25 -8.18 8.60
C LEU A 146 -31.86 -6.79 8.87
N GLN A 147 -32.19 -6.04 7.82
CA GLN A 147 -32.87 -4.75 7.93
C GLN A 147 -34.28 -4.91 8.50
N SER A 148 -35.03 -5.93 8.07
CA SER A 148 -36.37 -6.23 8.58
C SER A 148 -36.37 -6.60 10.07
N PHE A 149 -35.29 -7.20 10.57
CA PHE A 149 -35.08 -7.44 12.00
C PHE A 149 -34.58 -6.24 12.78
N GLY A 150 -34.46 -5.07 12.16
CA GLY A 150 -34.02 -3.83 12.82
C GLY A 150 -32.55 -3.82 13.20
N VAL A 151 -31.70 -4.63 12.57
CA VAL A 151 -30.26 -4.63 12.82
C VAL A 151 -29.67 -3.28 12.42
N PRO A 152 -28.89 -2.59 13.28
CA PRO A 152 -28.32 -1.29 12.96
C PRO A 152 -27.43 -1.33 11.69
N GLU A 153 -27.56 -0.32 10.85
CA GLU A 153 -26.85 -0.25 9.56
C GLU A 153 -25.33 -0.43 9.68
N ARG A 154 -24.72 0.15 10.73
CA ARG A 154 -23.28 -0.02 11.01
C ARG A 154 -22.90 -1.49 11.19
N VAL A 155 -23.74 -2.27 11.88
CA VAL A 155 -23.49 -3.69 12.11
C VAL A 155 -23.64 -4.46 10.79
N ILE A 156 -24.62 -4.11 9.97
CA ILE A 156 -24.81 -4.70 8.64
C ILE A 156 -23.58 -4.45 7.78
N ILE A 157 -23.06 -3.21 7.73
CA ILE A 157 -21.90 -2.82 6.91
C ILE A 157 -20.63 -3.54 7.36
N PHE A 158 -20.25 -3.39 8.62
CA PHE A 158 -18.92 -3.83 9.08
C PHE A 158 -18.85 -5.31 9.43
N ARG A 159 -19.94 -5.91 9.93
CA ARG A 159 -19.92 -7.30 10.38
C ARG A 159 -20.41 -8.28 9.32
N TYR A 160 -21.37 -7.90 8.50
CA TYR A 160 -21.95 -8.77 7.49
C TYR A 160 -21.47 -8.47 6.09
N LEU A 161 -21.70 -7.25 5.59
CA LEU A 161 -21.34 -6.87 4.23
C LEU A 161 -19.84 -6.89 3.98
N LEU A 162 -19.04 -6.25 4.82
CA LEU A 162 -17.60 -6.21 4.66
C LEU A 162 -17.00 -7.62 4.70
N LYS A 163 -17.43 -8.45 5.65
CA LYS A 163 -16.96 -9.84 5.75
C LYS A 163 -17.27 -10.64 4.49
N LEU A 164 -18.50 -10.54 3.99
CA LEU A 164 -18.92 -11.27 2.79
C LEU A 164 -18.24 -10.76 1.53
N SER A 165 -18.02 -9.45 1.45
CA SER A 165 -17.41 -8.79 0.30
C SER A 165 -15.88 -8.81 0.31
N SER A 166 -15.23 -9.27 1.38
CA SER A 166 -13.77 -9.23 1.52
C SER A 166 -13.03 -10.28 0.69
N ILE A 167 -13.71 -11.33 0.22
CA ILE A 167 -13.07 -12.44 -0.53
C ILE A 167 -12.39 -11.91 -1.79
N ALA A 168 -13.09 -11.16 -2.63
CA ALA A 168 -12.55 -10.64 -3.88
C ALA A 168 -11.39 -9.61 -3.65
N PRO A 169 -11.52 -8.60 -2.79
CA PRO A 169 -10.40 -7.72 -2.45
C PRO A 169 -9.17 -8.47 -1.92
N LEU A 170 -9.35 -9.42 -1.01
CA LEU A 170 -8.23 -10.19 -0.44
C LEU A 170 -7.50 -11.03 -1.50
N THR A 171 -8.23 -11.61 -2.45
CA THR A 171 -7.62 -12.33 -3.57
C THR A 171 -6.75 -11.41 -4.42
N ILE A 172 -7.26 -10.23 -4.78
CA ILE A 172 -6.49 -9.24 -5.55
C ILE A 172 -5.28 -8.73 -4.76
N MET A 173 -5.44 -8.52 -3.45
CA MET A 173 -4.31 -8.12 -2.60
C MET A 173 -3.19 -9.18 -2.59
N GLY A 174 -3.55 -10.46 -2.56
CA GLY A 174 -2.57 -11.54 -2.69
C GLY A 174 -1.84 -11.52 -4.03
N LEU A 175 -2.55 -11.24 -5.13
CA LEU A 175 -1.95 -11.12 -6.46
C LEU A 175 -1.04 -9.88 -6.56
N GLU A 176 -1.47 -8.73 -6.04
CA GLU A 176 -0.66 -7.51 -6.00
C GLU A 176 0.62 -7.71 -5.17
N PHE A 177 0.50 -8.36 -4.01
CA PHE A 177 1.66 -8.71 -3.19
C PHE A 177 2.65 -9.60 -3.95
N ALA A 178 2.17 -10.65 -4.60
CA ALA A 178 3.00 -11.53 -5.41
C ALA A 178 3.68 -10.77 -6.56
N SER A 179 2.96 -9.87 -7.23
CA SER A 179 3.49 -9.02 -8.30
C SER A 179 4.59 -8.08 -7.79
N LEU A 180 4.38 -7.42 -6.66
CA LEU A 180 5.36 -6.52 -6.05
C LEU A 180 6.66 -7.26 -5.68
N ILE A 181 6.55 -8.46 -5.09
CA ILE A 181 7.72 -9.29 -4.80
C ILE A 181 8.41 -9.72 -6.09
N GLY A 182 7.65 -10.19 -7.09
CA GLY A 182 8.21 -10.60 -8.39
C GLY A 182 9.00 -9.48 -9.05
N ASN A 183 8.43 -8.27 -9.11
CA ASN A 183 9.10 -7.09 -9.65
C ASN A 183 10.36 -6.71 -8.84
N ALA A 184 10.32 -6.86 -7.53
CA ALA A 184 11.47 -6.61 -6.66
C ALA A 184 12.63 -7.55 -6.98
N PHE A 185 12.37 -8.84 -7.18
CA PHE A 185 13.38 -9.81 -7.58
C PHE A 185 13.95 -9.52 -8.98
N VAL A 186 13.10 -9.16 -9.93
CA VAL A 186 13.56 -8.80 -11.28
C VAL A 186 14.50 -7.59 -11.27
N ILE A 187 14.14 -6.53 -10.54
CA ILE A 187 14.97 -5.34 -10.40
C ILE A 187 16.33 -5.70 -9.78
N GLU A 188 16.34 -6.56 -8.78
CA GLU A 188 17.58 -6.98 -8.13
C GLU A 188 18.45 -7.85 -9.02
N MET A 189 17.86 -8.75 -9.81
CA MET A 189 18.60 -9.55 -10.80
C MET A 189 19.24 -8.69 -11.87
N VAL A 190 18.52 -7.67 -12.35
CA VAL A 190 19.02 -6.74 -13.38
C VAL A 190 20.07 -5.76 -12.80
N GLY A 191 19.92 -5.39 -11.53
CA GLY A 191 20.85 -4.49 -10.83
C GLY A 191 22.13 -5.17 -10.30
N ARG A 192 22.24 -6.49 -10.36
CA ARG A 192 23.51 -7.18 -10.12
C ARG A 192 24.39 -7.01 -11.32
N ASP A 193 25.48 -6.25 -11.18
CA ASP A 193 26.56 -6.09 -12.16
C ASP A 193 27.36 -7.39 -12.42
N ASP A 194 26.80 -8.54 -12.10
CA ASP A 194 27.35 -9.88 -12.35
C ASP A 194 27.02 -10.40 -13.78
N LEU A 195 26.58 -9.53 -14.70
CA LEU A 195 26.69 -9.85 -16.12
C LEU A 195 28.18 -9.87 -16.45
N PRO A 196 28.80 -11.04 -16.65
CA PRO A 196 30.19 -11.10 -17.08
C PRO A 196 30.29 -10.24 -18.35
N ASN A 197 31.34 -9.43 -18.43
CA ASN A 197 31.68 -8.59 -19.57
C ASN A 197 31.50 -9.37 -20.88
N ALA A 198 30.27 -9.49 -21.36
CA ALA A 198 29.93 -10.13 -22.62
C ALA A 198 30.01 -9.13 -23.80
N VAL A 199 30.79 -8.06 -23.64
CA VAL A 199 31.20 -7.20 -24.74
C VAL A 199 32.71 -6.96 -24.59
N GLY A 200 33.44 -8.07 -24.73
CA GLY A 200 34.81 -8.04 -25.18
C GLY A 200 34.79 -8.21 -26.70
N LEU A 201 34.67 -7.13 -27.42
CA LEU A 201 35.11 -6.96 -28.81
C LEU A 201 35.64 -5.55 -28.96
#